data_caddfbcbd65f88f710c84f36179586cc
#
_entry.id   caddfbcbd65f88f710c84f36179586cc
#
_cell.length_a   1.000
_cell.length_b   1.000
_cell.length_c   1.000
_cell.angle_alpha   90.00
_cell.angle_beta   90.00
_cell.angle_gamma   90.00
#
_symmetry.space_group_name_H-M   'P 1'
#
loop_
_entity.id
_entity.type
_entity.pdbx_description
1 polymer ?
#
loop_
_entity_poly.entity_id
_entity_poly.type
_entity_poly.pdbx_seq_one_letter_code
_entity_poly.pdbx_strand_id
1 'polypeptide(L)'
;CLMPWSTAYGNVMLGVKNVYPHASRAERSQIVESALSSVGLADSMEKYPREMSGGMQQRVGIARAIALKPKLLLLDEPFGRLDSLTRMELQDVMLDILNREQITTMLVSHDVDEVVFLCDRVVMMTNGPAATIGEILTIDFERPRDRSTMLQDPLYFRCLDHLVSFLT
;
A
#
# COMPACT_ATOMS: atom_id res chain seq x y z
N CYS A 1 -10.83 7.89 -1.93
CA CYS A 1 -12.24 7.44 -2.04
C CYS A 1 -12.50 6.85 -3.41
N LEU A 2 -13.30 5.77 -3.48
CA LEU A 2 -13.80 5.19 -4.72
C LEU A 2 -15.02 5.96 -5.22
N MET A 3 -15.29 5.89 -6.52
CA MET A 3 -16.53 6.41 -7.11
C MET A 3 -17.67 5.45 -6.79
N PRO A 4 -18.66 5.87 -6.01
CA PRO A 4 -19.71 4.97 -5.51
C PRO A 4 -20.64 4.44 -6.61
N TRP A 5 -20.70 5.13 -7.74
CA TRP A 5 -21.51 4.76 -8.92
C TRP A 5 -20.77 3.87 -9.93
N SER A 6 -19.53 3.50 -9.66
CA SER A 6 -18.70 2.69 -10.55
C SER A 6 -18.27 1.40 -9.87
N THR A 7 -18.18 0.30 -10.63
CA THR A 7 -17.65 -0.98 -10.14
C THR A 7 -16.17 -0.87 -9.79
N ALA A 8 -15.57 -1.91 -9.16
CA ALA A 8 -14.13 -2.00 -8.96
C ALA A 8 -13.38 -1.81 -10.27
N TYR A 9 -13.80 -2.55 -11.29
CA TYR A 9 -13.25 -2.44 -12.64
C TYR A 9 -13.34 -1.01 -13.18
N GLY A 10 -14.51 -0.38 -13.10
CA GLY A 10 -14.72 0.98 -13.58
C GLY A 10 -13.88 2.03 -12.84
N ASN A 11 -13.69 1.85 -11.53
CA ASN A 11 -12.82 2.71 -10.72
C ASN A 11 -11.35 2.68 -11.17
N VAL A 12 -10.82 1.50 -11.49
CA VAL A 12 -9.45 1.34 -12.01
C VAL A 12 -9.36 1.81 -13.46
N MET A 13 -10.35 1.45 -14.29
CA MET A 13 -10.39 1.79 -15.72
C MET A 13 -10.35 3.29 -15.97
N LEU A 14 -10.91 4.10 -15.08
CA LEU A 14 -10.90 5.55 -15.24
C LEU A 14 -9.48 6.11 -15.32
N GLY A 15 -8.60 5.70 -14.42
CA GLY A 15 -7.20 6.11 -14.44
C GLY A 15 -6.46 5.57 -15.68
N VAL A 16 -6.69 4.31 -16.00
CA VAL A 16 -6.07 3.63 -17.15
C VAL A 16 -6.42 4.32 -18.47
N LYS A 17 -7.67 4.73 -18.68
CA LYS A 17 -8.07 5.48 -19.88
C LYS A 17 -7.31 6.79 -20.06
N ASN A 18 -7.04 7.48 -18.96
CA ASN A 18 -6.37 8.78 -19.00
C ASN A 18 -4.86 8.65 -19.24
N VAL A 19 -4.22 7.65 -18.62
CA VAL A 19 -2.76 7.44 -18.71
C VAL A 19 -2.38 6.72 -20.02
N TYR A 20 -3.24 5.84 -20.51
CA TYR A 20 -3.01 5.07 -21.74
C TYR A 20 -4.03 5.39 -22.85
N PRO A 21 -4.08 6.65 -23.36
CA PRO A 21 -5.11 7.09 -24.31
C PRO A 21 -5.01 6.37 -25.66
N HIS A 22 -3.81 5.91 -26.03
CA HIS A 22 -3.55 5.22 -27.30
C HIS A 22 -3.66 3.69 -27.22
N ALA A 23 -3.80 3.12 -26.01
CA ALA A 23 -3.98 1.69 -25.86
C ALA A 23 -5.38 1.26 -26.36
N SER A 24 -5.47 0.10 -26.96
CA SER A 24 -6.74 -0.52 -27.37
C SER A 24 -7.64 -0.81 -26.15
N ARG A 25 -8.90 -1.10 -26.41
CA ARG A 25 -9.84 -1.51 -25.35
C ARG A 25 -9.38 -2.81 -24.67
N ALA A 26 -8.85 -3.75 -25.43
CA ALA A 26 -8.35 -5.03 -24.91
C ALA A 26 -7.13 -4.84 -23.99
N GLU A 27 -6.16 -4.03 -24.43
CA GLU A 27 -4.97 -3.72 -23.60
C GLU A 27 -5.34 -3.03 -22.30
N ARG A 28 -6.25 -2.05 -22.34
CA ARG A 28 -6.73 -1.40 -21.10
C ARG A 28 -7.46 -2.37 -20.18
N SER A 29 -8.29 -3.28 -20.74
CA SER A 29 -8.95 -4.33 -19.99
C SER A 29 -7.94 -5.21 -19.26
N GLN A 30 -6.92 -5.67 -19.98
CA GLN A 30 -5.86 -6.50 -19.42
C GLN A 30 -5.10 -5.80 -18.26
N ILE A 31 -4.80 -4.50 -18.41
CA ILE A 31 -4.17 -3.70 -17.33
C ILE A 31 -5.05 -3.68 -16.08
N VAL A 32 -6.34 -3.41 -16.23
CA VAL A 32 -7.29 -3.34 -15.11
C VAL A 32 -7.45 -4.70 -14.43
N GLU A 33 -7.65 -5.75 -15.21
CA GLU A 33 -7.81 -7.12 -14.72
C GLU A 33 -6.56 -7.61 -13.98
N SER A 34 -5.38 -7.35 -14.53
CA SER A 34 -4.10 -7.66 -13.90
C SER A 34 -3.93 -6.92 -12.57
N ALA A 35 -4.25 -5.63 -12.52
CA ALA A 35 -4.14 -4.83 -11.30
C ALA A 35 -5.13 -5.29 -10.21
N LEU A 36 -6.38 -5.59 -10.57
CA LEU A 36 -7.37 -6.11 -9.62
C LEU A 36 -7.02 -7.52 -9.13
N SER A 37 -6.52 -8.37 -10.02
CA SER A 37 -6.06 -9.73 -9.66
C SER A 37 -4.87 -9.68 -8.70
N SER A 38 -3.92 -8.74 -8.88
CA SER A 38 -2.75 -8.60 -8.02
C SER A 38 -3.08 -8.21 -6.57
N VAL A 39 -4.25 -7.63 -6.34
CA VAL A 39 -4.76 -7.31 -5.00
C VAL A 39 -5.81 -8.32 -4.50
N GLY A 40 -5.97 -9.46 -5.18
CA GLY A 40 -6.90 -10.53 -4.80
C GLY A 40 -8.38 -10.21 -5.05
N LEU A 41 -8.70 -9.40 -6.06
CA LEU A 41 -10.06 -8.99 -6.41
C LEU A 41 -10.53 -9.50 -7.78
N ALA A 42 -9.93 -10.59 -8.29
CA ALA A 42 -10.30 -11.17 -9.58
C ALA A 42 -11.82 -11.49 -9.70
N ASP A 43 -12.40 -12.06 -8.65
CA ASP A 43 -13.82 -12.47 -8.61
C ASP A 43 -14.77 -11.34 -8.17
N SER A 44 -14.26 -10.13 -7.98
CA SER A 44 -15.03 -9.00 -7.43
C SER A 44 -14.98 -7.75 -8.30
N MET A 45 -14.56 -7.87 -9.55
CA MET A 45 -14.34 -6.73 -10.45
C MET A 45 -15.63 -5.95 -10.73
N GLU A 46 -16.77 -6.62 -10.79
CA GLU A 46 -18.07 -6.03 -11.10
C GLU A 46 -18.84 -5.51 -9.87
N LYS A 47 -18.29 -5.69 -8.66
CA LYS A 47 -18.93 -5.18 -7.44
C LYS A 47 -18.79 -3.66 -7.35
N TYR A 48 -19.86 -3.02 -6.87
CA TYR A 48 -19.85 -1.61 -6.49
C TYR A 48 -19.28 -1.42 -5.08
N PRO A 49 -18.74 -0.24 -4.73
CA PRO A 49 -18.20 0.02 -3.40
C PRO A 49 -19.15 -0.34 -2.25
N ARG A 50 -20.45 -0.13 -2.39
CA ARG A 50 -21.48 -0.50 -1.39
C ARG A 50 -21.61 -2.01 -1.13
N GLU A 51 -21.10 -2.84 -2.05
CA GLU A 51 -21.14 -4.30 -1.99
C GLU A 51 -19.82 -4.89 -1.49
N MET A 52 -18.87 -4.03 -1.11
CA MET A 52 -17.51 -4.39 -0.70
C MET A 52 -17.27 -4.06 0.76
N SER A 53 -16.46 -4.90 1.43
CA SER A 53 -15.88 -4.56 2.73
C SER A 53 -14.92 -3.36 2.62
N GLY A 54 -14.58 -2.73 3.74
CA GLY A 54 -13.60 -1.65 3.80
C GLY A 54 -12.24 -2.07 3.22
N GLY A 55 -11.78 -3.28 3.55
CA GLY A 55 -10.54 -3.85 3.01
C GLY A 55 -10.58 -4.06 1.50
N MET A 56 -11.71 -4.54 0.95
CA MET A 56 -11.89 -4.66 -0.49
C MET A 56 -11.84 -3.30 -1.19
N GLN A 57 -12.48 -2.28 -0.62
CA GLN A 57 -12.44 -0.92 -1.16
C GLN A 57 -11.03 -0.36 -1.16
N GLN A 58 -10.26 -0.62 -0.10
CA GLN A 58 -8.86 -0.22 -0.01
C GLN A 58 -8.01 -0.91 -1.09
N ARG A 59 -8.20 -2.23 -1.28
CA ARG A 59 -7.55 -3.00 -2.36
C ARG A 59 -7.85 -2.43 -3.75
N VAL A 60 -9.08 -2.00 -4.03
CA VAL A 60 -9.42 -1.30 -5.29
C VAL A 60 -8.66 0.01 -5.43
N GLY A 61 -8.52 0.77 -4.33
CA GLY A 61 -7.73 2.00 -4.30
C GLY A 61 -6.27 1.78 -4.67
N ILE A 62 -5.66 0.72 -4.12
CA ILE A 62 -4.28 0.29 -4.44
C ILE A 62 -4.19 -0.15 -5.89
N ALA A 63 -5.10 -1.02 -6.36
CA ALA A 63 -5.15 -1.48 -7.76
C ALA A 63 -5.22 -0.30 -8.74
N ARG A 64 -6.05 0.71 -8.42
CA ARG A 64 -6.16 1.93 -9.23
C ARG A 64 -4.84 2.69 -9.32
N ALA A 65 -4.07 2.74 -8.25
CA ALA A 65 -2.78 3.43 -8.23
C ALA A 65 -1.70 2.66 -9.00
N ILE A 66 -1.56 1.34 -8.76
CA ILE A 66 -0.52 0.51 -9.39
C ILE A 66 -0.78 0.25 -10.88
N ALA A 67 -2.05 0.20 -11.32
CA ALA A 67 -2.41 0.04 -12.73
C ALA A 67 -1.80 1.13 -13.63
N LEU A 68 -1.46 2.29 -13.07
CA LEU A 68 -0.85 3.41 -13.79
C LEU A 68 0.67 3.28 -13.92
N LYS A 69 1.28 2.27 -13.33
CA LYS A 69 2.74 2.06 -13.25
C LYS A 69 3.49 3.33 -12.81
N PRO A 70 3.16 3.89 -11.64
CA PRO A 70 3.74 5.14 -11.19
C PRO A 70 5.23 4.97 -10.87
N LYS A 71 6.04 6.01 -11.10
CA LYS A 71 7.44 6.05 -10.64
C LYS A 71 7.53 6.29 -9.12
N LEU A 72 6.55 6.96 -8.55
CA LEU A 72 6.44 7.25 -7.13
C LEU A 72 4.99 7.01 -6.69
N LEU A 73 4.82 6.18 -5.66
CA LEU A 73 3.54 5.90 -5.02
C LEU A 73 3.50 6.61 -3.66
N LEU A 74 2.48 7.44 -3.46
CA LEU A 74 2.26 8.13 -2.19
C LEU A 74 1.06 7.50 -1.49
N LEU A 75 1.27 7.04 -0.25
CA LEU A 75 0.26 6.39 0.58
C LEU A 75 0.13 7.17 1.90
N ASP A 76 -1.06 7.66 2.18
CA ASP A 76 -1.40 8.39 3.41
C ASP A 76 -2.36 7.54 4.24
N GLU A 77 -1.87 7.02 5.37
CA GLU A 77 -2.58 6.14 6.30
C GLU A 77 -3.36 5.00 5.60
N PRO A 78 -2.72 4.22 4.70
CA PRO A 78 -3.45 3.30 3.80
C PRO A 78 -4.13 2.15 4.54
N PHE A 79 -3.76 1.84 5.78
CA PHE A 79 -4.30 0.72 6.54
C PHE A 79 -5.04 1.13 7.82
N GLY A 80 -5.09 2.42 8.16
CA GLY A 80 -5.57 2.94 9.45
C GLY A 80 -7.05 2.66 9.78
N ARG A 81 -7.89 2.35 8.77
CA ARG A 81 -9.33 2.10 8.95
C ARG A 81 -9.71 0.62 8.93
N LEU A 82 -8.73 -0.29 9.00
CA LEU A 82 -8.95 -1.72 8.88
C LEU A 82 -8.82 -2.39 10.25
N ASP A 83 -9.58 -3.47 10.43
CA ASP A 83 -9.33 -4.39 11.54
C ASP A 83 -7.96 -5.06 11.41
N SER A 84 -7.42 -5.60 12.49
CA SER A 84 -6.05 -6.10 12.56
C SER A 84 -5.74 -7.20 11.53
N LEU A 85 -6.68 -8.15 11.31
CA LEU A 85 -6.45 -9.25 10.39
C LEU A 85 -6.43 -8.77 8.94
N THR A 86 -7.44 -8.01 8.54
CA THR A 86 -7.54 -7.42 7.19
C THR A 86 -6.36 -6.49 6.89
N ARG A 87 -5.87 -5.76 7.91
CA ARG A 87 -4.68 -4.92 7.82
C ARG A 87 -3.44 -5.75 7.49
N MET A 88 -3.18 -6.82 8.25
CA MET A 88 -2.04 -7.71 8.00
C MET A 88 -2.07 -8.30 6.59
N GLU A 89 -3.22 -8.83 6.16
CA GLU A 89 -3.38 -9.38 4.81
C GLU A 89 -3.09 -8.33 3.73
N LEU A 90 -3.55 -7.08 3.92
CA LEU A 90 -3.33 -6.03 2.95
C LEU A 90 -1.88 -5.53 2.92
N GLN A 91 -1.21 -5.52 4.07
CA GLN A 91 0.22 -5.22 4.16
C GLN A 91 1.05 -6.26 3.41
N ASP A 92 0.72 -7.56 3.55
CA ASP A 92 1.40 -8.65 2.84
C ASP A 92 1.20 -8.51 1.32
N VAL A 93 -0.03 -8.24 0.87
CA VAL A 93 -0.33 -7.95 -0.55
C VAL A 93 0.46 -6.73 -1.05
N MET A 94 0.55 -5.66 -0.24
CA MET A 94 1.31 -4.47 -0.61
C MET A 94 2.80 -4.78 -0.74
N LEU A 95 3.36 -5.54 0.20
CA LEU A 95 4.77 -5.93 0.16
C LEU A 95 5.10 -6.73 -1.10
N ASP A 96 4.24 -7.69 -1.47
CA ASP A 96 4.39 -8.48 -2.71
C ASP A 96 4.37 -7.59 -3.96
N ILE A 97 3.47 -6.61 -4.01
CA ILE A 97 3.39 -5.65 -5.10
C ILE A 97 4.67 -4.81 -5.17
N LEU A 98 5.13 -4.26 -4.05
CA LEU A 98 6.34 -3.43 -4.00
C LEU A 98 7.58 -4.22 -4.42
N ASN A 99 7.70 -5.48 -4.00
CA ASN A 99 8.79 -6.36 -4.40
C ASN A 99 8.79 -6.66 -5.90
N ARG A 100 7.60 -6.91 -6.48
CA ARG A 100 7.46 -7.26 -7.89
C ARG A 100 7.61 -6.07 -8.83
N GLU A 101 6.96 -4.97 -8.51
CA GLU A 101 6.88 -3.80 -9.39
C GLU A 101 8.03 -2.80 -9.16
N GLN A 102 8.80 -2.94 -8.07
CA GLN A 102 9.96 -2.08 -7.74
C GLN A 102 9.62 -0.59 -7.72
N ILE A 103 8.43 -0.23 -7.23
CA ILE A 103 7.94 1.15 -7.20
C ILE A 103 8.55 1.87 -6.00
N THR A 104 9.14 3.04 -6.22
CA THR A 104 9.50 3.93 -5.12
C THR A 104 8.23 4.36 -4.40
N THR A 105 8.17 4.10 -3.09
CA THR A 105 6.96 4.38 -2.31
C THR A 105 7.27 5.25 -1.10
N MET A 106 6.43 6.24 -0.87
CA MET A 106 6.41 7.03 0.35
C MET A 106 5.12 6.74 1.11
N LEU A 107 5.27 6.23 2.32
CA LEU A 107 4.19 5.88 3.22
C LEU A 107 4.16 6.85 4.39
N VAL A 108 3.00 7.43 4.67
CA VAL A 108 2.73 8.14 5.94
C VAL A 108 1.91 7.22 6.82
N SER A 109 2.41 6.95 8.02
CA SER A 109 1.75 6.10 9.01
C SER A 109 2.15 6.50 10.43
N HIS A 110 1.29 6.19 11.39
CA HIS A 110 1.56 6.27 12.83
C HIS A 110 1.71 4.88 13.47
N ASP A 111 1.63 3.82 12.68
CA ASP A 111 1.77 2.41 13.12
C ASP A 111 3.22 1.96 12.93
N VAL A 112 3.95 1.78 14.03
CA VAL A 112 5.38 1.44 14.01
C VAL A 112 5.65 0.04 13.46
N ASP A 113 4.76 -0.94 13.72
CA ASP A 113 4.87 -2.30 13.16
C ASP A 113 4.80 -2.28 11.63
N GLU A 114 3.83 -1.52 11.09
CA GLU A 114 3.63 -1.32 9.66
C GLU A 114 4.88 -0.73 8.99
N VAL A 115 5.44 0.29 9.62
CA VAL A 115 6.60 1.02 9.12
C VAL A 115 7.85 0.11 9.09
N VAL A 116 8.12 -0.66 10.15
CA VAL A 116 9.24 -1.60 10.18
C VAL A 116 9.06 -2.71 9.14
N PHE A 117 7.83 -3.17 8.93
CA PHE A 117 7.54 -4.24 7.97
C PHE A 117 7.69 -3.80 6.51
N LEU A 118 7.23 -2.60 6.15
CA LEU A 118 7.11 -2.18 4.75
C LEU A 118 8.27 -1.31 4.26
N CYS A 119 8.89 -0.49 5.14
CA CYS A 119 9.80 0.58 4.72
C CYS A 119 11.27 0.17 4.83
N ASP A 120 12.11 0.68 3.92
CA ASP A 120 13.57 0.54 3.98
C ASP A 120 14.21 1.69 4.78
N ARG A 121 13.52 2.84 4.83
CA ARG A 121 13.91 4.00 5.64
C ARG A 121 12.70 4.65 6.25
N VAL A 122 12.84 5.09 7.49
CA VAL A 122 11.81 5.81 8.24
C VAL A 122 12.30 7.21 8.54
N VAL A 123 11.53 8.21 8.13
CA VAL A 123 11.78 9.61 8.47
C VAL A 123 10.86 9.97 9.64
N MET A 124 11.43 10.13 10.81
CA MET A 124 10.72 10.51 12.03
C MET A 124 10.62 12.02 12.14
N MET A 125 9.40 12.52 12.30
CA MET A 125 9.12 13.95 12.41
C MET A 125 9.01 14.38 13.87
N THR A 126 9.56 15.55 14.19
CA THR A 126 9.40 16.14 15.54
C THR A 126 7.97 16.65 15.75
N ASN A 127 7.58 16.83 17.02
CA ASN A 127 6.29 17.42 17.36
C ASN A 127 6.28 18.94 17.08
N GLY A 128 5.05 19.45 16.83
CA GLY A 128 4.81 20.70 16.62
C GLY A 128 4.49 21.87 16.51
N PRO A 129 4.44 23.12 16.55
CA PRO A 129 4.03 23.87 15.39
C PRO A 129 5.11 24.05 14.33
N ALA A 130 6.37 23.78 14.63
CA ALA A 130 7.50 23.88 13.71
C ALA A 130 8.16 22.49 13.52
N ALA A 131 7.34 21.49 13.17
CA ALA A 131 7.82 20.13 12.96
C ALA A 131 8.90 20.07 11.88
N THR A 132 9.97 19.35 12.17
CA THR A 132 11.08 19.10 11.24
C THR A 132 11.45 17.61 11.24
N ILE A 133 12.38 17.22 10.40
CA ILE A 133 12.96 15.88 10.47
C ILE A 133 13.79 15.79 11.76
N GLY A 134 13.39 14.90 12.65
CA GLY A 134 14.11 14.61 13.87
C GLY A 134 15.23 13.60 13.64
N GLU A 135 14.88 12.47 13.01
CA GLU A 135 15.84 11.41 12.74
C GLU A 135 15.44 10.62 11.47
N ILE A 136 16.40 9.93 10.87
CA ILE A 136 16.18 8.99 9.77
C ILE A 136 16.74 7.62 10.18
N LEU A 137 15.86 6.65 10.36
CA LEU A 137 16.22 5.27 10.68
C LEU A 137 16.24 4.42 9.40
N THR A 138 17.32 3.67 9.17
CA THR A 138 17.40 2.65 8.12
C THR A 138 16.95 1.30 8.67
N ILE A 139 16.11 0.60 7.92
CA ILE A 139 15.57 -0.72 8.25
C ILE A 139 16.25 -1.76 7.37
N ASP A 140 17.31 -2.40 7.90
CA ASP A 140 18.22 -3.28 7.16
C ASP A 140 17.71 -4.73 7.08
N PHE A 141 16.46 -4.94 6.66
CA PHE A 141 15.98 -6.26 6.29
C PHE A 141 16.13 -6.49 4.79
N GLU A 142 16.68 -7.65 4.44
CA GLU A 142 16.76 -8.07 3.04
C GLU A 142 15.38 -8.25 2.41
N ARG A 143 15.29 -8.07 1.11
CA ARG A 143 14.08 -8.34 0.32
C ARG A 143 14.25 -9.64 -0.47
N PRO A 144 13.23 -10.46 -0.66
CA PRO A 144 11.84 -10.23 -0.21
C PRO A 144 11.68 -10.44 1.30
N ARG A 145 10.92 -9.56 1.95
CA ARG A 145 10.61 -9.68 3.37
C ARG A 145 9.49 -10.67 3.60
N ASP A 146 9.58 -11.44 4.67
CA ASP A 146 8.55 -12.33 5.17
C ASP A 146 8.24 -12.02 6.63
N ARG A 147 6.96 -11.84 6.93
CA ARG A 147 6.49 -11.43 8.26
C ARG A 147 6.92 -12.41 9.36
N SER A 148 6.80 -13.71 9.11
CA SER A 148 7.10 -14.72 10.11
C SER A 148 8.59 -14.76 10.46
N THR A 149 9.44 -14.56 9.47
CA THR A 149 10.90 -14.51 9.63
C THR A 149 11.31 -13.22 10.36
N MET A 150 10.74 -12.06 9.96
CA MET A 150 11.04 -10.79 10.59
C MET A 150 10.68 -10.75 12.09
N LEU A 151 9.52 -11.30 12.47
CA LEU A 151 9.08 -11.37 13.85
C LEU A 151 9.96 -12.26 14.75
N GLN A 152 10.82 -13.10 14.18
CA GLN A 152 11.79 -13.92 14.91
C GLN A 152 13.19 -13.27 14.99
N ASP A 153 13.42 -12.20 14.21
CA ASP A 153 14.71 -11.51 14.17
C ASP A 153 14.79 -10.45 15.29
N PRO A 154 15.84 -10.46 16.13
CA PRO A 154 16.05 -9.41 17.13
C PRO A 154 16.14 -7.99 16.55
N LEU A 155 16.50 -7.82 15.27
CA LEU A 155 16.52 -6.54 14.59
C LEU A 155 15.13 -5.89 14.55
N TYR A 156 14.08 -6.69 14.36
CA TYR A 156 12.70 -6.19 14.34
C TYR A 156 12.36 -5.44 15.63
N PHE A 157 12.60 -6.07 16.78
CA PHE A 157 12.32 -5.47 18.08
C PHE A 157 13.20 -4.26 18.38
N ARG A 158 14.46 -4.27 17.95
CA ARG A 158 15.34 -3.08 18.08
C ARG A 158 14.82 -1.89 17.27
N CYS A 159 14.34 -2.12 16.06
CA CYS A 159 13.72 -1.05 15.26
C CYS A 159 12.45 -0.52 15.92
N LEU A 160 11.58 -1.41 16.44
CA LEU A 160 10.37 -1.00 17.17
C LEU A 160 10.70 -0.15 18.41
N ASP A 161 11.61 -0.63 19.26
CA ASP A 161 12.00 0.07 20.50
C ASP A 161 12.58 1.46 20.16
N HIS A 162 13.38 1.56 19.11
CA HIS A 162 13.94 2.83 18.66
C HIS A 162 12.86 3.80 18.21
N LEU A 163 11.92 3.36 17.36
CA LEU A 163 10.81 4.18 16.89
C LEU A 163 9.89 4.63 18.03
N VAL A 164 9.52 3.71 18.93
CA VAL A 164 8.68 4.02 20.10
C VAL A 164 9.38 5.03 21.02
N SER A 165 10.69 4.85 21.27
CA SER A 165 11.47 5.77 22.10
C SER A 165 11.57 7.18 21.54
N PHE A 166 11.52 7.35 20.22
CA PHE A 166 11.49 8.67 19.59
C PHE A 166 10.11 9.35 19.72
N LEU A 167 9.02 8.56 19.75
CA LEU A 167 7.65 9.08 19.79
C LEU A 167 7.18 9.42 21.23
N THR A 168 7.88 8.96 22.24
CA THR A 168 7.55 9.18 23.69
C THR A 168 8.40 10.26 24.30
#